data_ce0ddf07cb11811a8f6380cf05936e52
#
_entry.id   ce0ddf07cb11811a8f6380cf05936e52
#
_cell.length_a   1.000
_cell.length_b   1.000
_cell.length_c   1.000
_cell.angle_alpha   90.00
_cell.angle_beta   90.00
_cell.angle_gamma   90.00
#
_symmetry.space_group_name_H-M   'P 1'
#
loop_
_entity.id
_entity.type
_entity.pdbx_description
1 polymer ?
#
loop_
_entity_poly.entity_id
_entity_poly.type
_entity_poly.pdbx_seq_one_letter_code
_entity_poly.pdbx_strand_id
1 'polypeptide(L)'
;KHDIVYFSPTQLEAEGFPMGNGDIGGMVWNHDNGIELQINKNDLWTKAQPEEYGMSLLRHAARLKIDFGAPVFSWVHLEEFEGRLSLANAENTYRAVTGYSATTIRTWLAQDRNVWIVECENIPDPEMLGNHSVATVSLERLGSRSFTGWYGGWFAKNPSVGLGKMRAMADAREMILEETDGGLHFAVACRVVESSEEPETVNMRRAEWRTNKCKFTIMVSVVTDREDKDPVNAAKKLLDEADGKVVVEWRCDKEECYRKY
;
A
#
# COMPACT_ATOMS: atom_id res chain seq x y z
N LYS A 1 -8.69 7.80 23.19
CA LYS A 1 -8.68 7.06 24.49
C LYS A 1 -8.51 5.55 24.31
N HIS A 2 -8.63 5.05 23.05
CA HIS A 2 -8.57 3.62 22.75
C HIS A 2 -7.63 3.33 21.56
N ASP A 3 -6.71 4.24 21.24
CA ASP A 3 -5.73 4.04 20.18
C ASP A 3 -4.81 2.86 20.49
N ILE A 4 -4.38 2.17 19.45
CA ILE A 4 -3.31 1.17 19.56
C ILE A 4 -2.00 1.91 19.33
N VAL A 5 -1.06 1.78 20.28
CA VAL A 5 0.22 2.49 20.24
C VAL A 5 1.35 1.51 20.46
N TYR A 6 2.34 1.57 19.57
CA TYR A 6 3.61 0.87 19.69
C TYR A 6 4.76 1.86 19.89
N PHE A 7 5.67 1.52 20.78
CA PHE A 7 6.87 2.30 21.06
C PHE A 7 8.16 1.63 20.54
N SER A 8 8.00 0.60 19.74
CA SER A 8 9.07 -0.04 18.99
C SER A 8 8.58 -0.44 17.60
N PRO A 9 9.46 -0.46 16.59
CA PRO A 9 9.11 -0.87 15.24
C PRO A 9 8.53 -2.29 15.19
N THR A 10 7.52 -2.48 14.35
CA THR A 10 6.90 -3.78 14.05
C THR A 10 7.42 -4.27 12.70
N GLN A 11 8.36 -5.19 12.70
CA GLN A 11 9.02 -5.63 11.46
C GLN A 11 8.30 -6.78 10.74
N LEU A 12 7.26 -7.34 11.37
CA LEU A 12 6.49 -8.43 10.79
C LEU A 12 5.11 -7.95 10.34
N GLU A 13 4.66 -8.42 9.19
CA GLU A 13 3.32 -8.11 8.66
C GLU A 13 2.18 -8.50 9.64
N ALA A 14 2.39 -9.56 10.44
CA ALA A 14 1.42 -10.00 11.45
C ALA A 14 1.28 -9.04 12.64
N GLU A 15 2.23 -8.14 12.83
CA GLU A 15 2.25 -7.12 13.87
C GLU A 15 1.78 -5.75 13.36
N GLY A 16 1.44 -5.66 12.07
CA GLY A 16 1.03 -4.43 11.43
C GLY A 16 -0.32 -3.92 11.92
N PHE A 17 -0.59 -2.65 11.63
CA PHE A 17 -1.89 -2.04 11.90
C PHE A 17 -2.90 -2.39 10.80
N PRO A 18 -4.08 -2.91 11.17
CA PRO A 18 -5.16 -3.14 10.21
C PRO A 18 -5.80 -1.81 9.79
N MET A 19 -6.05 -1.67 8.49
CA MET A 19 -6.73 -0.54 7.89
C MET A 19 -7.83 -1.04 6.94
N GLY A 20 -8.96 -0.32 6.86
CA GLY A 20 -10.05 -0.71 5.94
C GLY A 20 -11.20 0.28 5.92
N ASN A 21 -11.92 0.34 4.78
CA ASN A 21 -13.15 1.11 4.61
C ASN A 21 -14.37 0.21 4.33
N GLY A 22 -14.23 -1.11 4.49
CA GLY A 22 -15.28 -2.11 4.20
C GLY A 22 -15.18 -2.73 2.81
N ASP A 23 -14.52 -2.10 1.85
CA ASP A 23 -14.29 -2.62 0.49
C ASP A 23 -12.81 -2.93 0.23
N ILE A 24 -11.94 -1.94 0.38
CA ILE A 24 -10.50 -2.16 0.41
C ILE A 24 -9.97 -2.13 1.84
N GLY A 25 -8.89 -2.84 2.07
CA GLY A 25 -8.23 -2.87 3.36
C GLY A 25 -6.92 -3.63 3.31
N GLY A 26 -6.27 -3.72 4.45
CA GLY A 26 -5.01 -4.44 4.55
C GLY A 26 -4.28 -4.19 5.85
N MET A 27 -2.99 -4.44 5.80
CA MET A 27 -2.08 -4.27 6.94
C MET A 27 -0.98 -3.30 6.58
N VAL A 28 -0.57 -2.48 7.53
CA VAL A 28 0.55 -1.55 7.41
C VAL A 28 1.56 -1.87 8.50
N TRP A 29 2.81 -2.09 8.12
CA TRP A 29 3.90 -2.34 9.06
C TRP A 29 5.16 -1.63 8.59
N ASN A 30 6.13 -1.51 9.45
CA ASN A 30 7.41 -0.91 9.10
C ASN A 30 8.50 -1.99 8.93
N HIS A 31 9.46 -1.67 8.08
CA HIS A 31 10.74 -2.36 7.96
C HIS A 31 11.85 -1.34 8.23
N ASP A 32 13.11 -1.78 8.29
CA ASP A 32 14.22 -0.91 8.69
C ASP A 32 14.28 0.42 7.93
N ASN A 33 14.02 0.41 6.63
CA ASN A 33 14.16 1.60 5.77
C ASN A 33 12.84 2.33 5.49
N GLY A 34 11.70 1.86 5.98
CA GLY A 34 10.41 2.45 5.66
C GLY A 34 9.21 1.63 6.05
N ILE A 35 8.16 1.65 5.23
CA ILE A 35 6.92 0.89 5.48
C ILE A 35 6.50 0.03 4.31
N GLU A 36 5.72 -1.00 4.61
CA GLU A 36 5.00 -1.81 3.65
C GLU A 36 3.50 -1.81 3.94
N LEU A 37 2.72 -1.82 2.88
CA LEU A 37 1.26 -1.95 2.92
C LEU A 37 0.85 -3.18 2.10
N GLN A 38 0.19 -4.12 2.73
CA GLN A 38 -0.51 -5.19 2.04
C GLN A 38 -1.91 -4.70 1.69
N ILE A 39 -2.24 -4.63 0.40
CA ILE A 39 -3.50 -4.12 -0.10
C ILE A 39 -4.38 -5.29 -0.53
N ASN A 40 -5.58 -5.34 0.01
CA ASN A 40 -6.60 -6.35 -0.29
C ASN A 40 -7.90 -5.66 -0.71
N LYS A 41 -8.76 -6.42 -1.39
CA LYS A 41 -10.12 -5.98 -1.72
C LYS A 41 -11.09 -7.13 -1.43
N ASN A 42 -12.26 -6.81 -0.91
CA ASN A 42 -13.22 -7.79 -0.39
C ASN A 42 -13.77 -8.75 -1.45
N ASP A 43 -13.74 -8.37 -2.73
CA ASP A 43 -14.24 -9.16 -3.85
C ASP A 43 -13.15 -9.90 -4.66
N LEU A 44 -11.87 -9.81 -4.25
CA LEU A 44 -10.76 -10.52 -4.89
C LEU A 44 -10.68 -11.99 -4.45
N TRP A 45 -11.64 -12.79 -4.92
CA TRP A 45 -11.68 -14.22 -4.66
C TRP A 45 -11.37 -15.02 -5.92
N THR A 46 -10.47 -16.00 -5.82
CA THR A 46 -10.19 -16.91 -6.94
C THR A 46 -11.35 -17.88 -7.14
N LYS A 47 -11.70 -18.12 -8.40
CA LYS A 47 -12.64 -19.19 -8.78
C LYS A 47 -11.94 -20.53 -8.97
N ALA A 48 -10.60 -20.55 -8.97
CA ALA A 48 -9.84 -21.77 -9.12
C ALA A 48 -9.96 -22.60 -7.85
N GLN A 49 -10.93 -23.48 -7.84
CA GLN A 49 -11.19 -24.42 -6.76
C GLN A 49 -10.83 -25.83 -7.20
N PRO A 50 -10.18 -26.59 -6.35
CA PRO A 50 -10.37 -28.01 -6.38
C PRO A 50 -11.83 -28.27 -6.01
N GLU A 51 -12.59 -28.93 -6.87
CA GLU A 51 -13.97 -29.34 -6.57
C GLU A 51 -14.08 -30.08 -5.23
N GLU A 52 -12.98 -30.70 -4.78
CA GLU A 52 -12.84 -31.44 -3.53
C GLU A 52 -12.91 -30.60 -2.25
N TYR A 53 -12.60 -29.29 -2.28
CA TYR A 53 -12.47 -28.50 -1.05
C TYR A 53 -13.47 -27.35 -0.92
N GLY A 54 -14.19 -26.98 -1.97
CA GLY A 54 -15.28 -25.99 -1.92
C GLY A 54 -14.89 -24.61 -1.39
N MET A 55 -13.58 -24.27 -1.35
CA MET A 55 -13.08 -23.03 -0.74
C MET A 55 -12.57 -22.05 -1.77
N SER A 56 -13.18 -20.88 -1.82
CA SER A 56 -12.63 -19.73 -2.51
C SER A 56 -11.44 -19.17 -1.70
N LEU A 57 -10.37 -18.79 -2.40
CA LEU A 57 -9.20 -18.21 -1.77
C LEU A 57 -9.20 -16.69 -1.98
N LEU A 58 -9.10 -15.94 -0.88
CA LEU A 58 -8.89 -14.52 -0.91
C LEU A 58 -7.50 -14.23 -1.51
N ARG A 59 -7.44 -13.27 -2.42
CA ARG A 59 -6.19 -12.82 -3.06
C ARG A 59 -5.86 -11.40 -2.62
N HIS A 60 -4.60 -11.14 -2.36
CA HIS A 60 -4.14 -9.76 -2.19
C HIS A 60 -4.14 -9.03 -3.54
N ALA A 61 -4.41 -7.72 -3.53
CA ALA A 61 -4.37 -6.91 -4.75
C ALA A 61 -2.92 -6.54 -5.10
N ALA A 62 -2.21 -5.94 -4.15
CA ALA A 62 -0.84 -5.48 -4.32
C ALA A 62 -0.13 -5.35 -2.97
N ARG A 63 1.18 -5.17 -3.04
CA ARG A 63 2.01 -4.65 -1.95
C ARG A 63 2.61 -3.30 -2.39
N LEU A 64 2.42 -2.29 -1.58
CA LEU A 64 3.11 -1.01 -1.71
C LEU A 64 4.25 -1.00 -0.69
N LYS A 65 5.47 -0.73 -1.16
CA LYS A 65 6.64 -0.58 -0.31
C LYS A 65 7.20 0.83 -0.49
N ILE A 66 7.51 1.48 0.61
CA ILE A 66 8.16 2.79 0.65
C ILE A 66 9.49 2.60 1.38
N ASP A 67 10.59 2.89 0.71
CA ASP A 67 11.95 2.74 1.20
C ASP A 67 12.66 4.09 1.09
N PHE A 68 13.12 4.64 2.20
CA PHE A 68 13.80 5.94 2.26
C PHE A 68 15.30 5.87 1.97
N GLY A 69 15.81 4.69 1.59
CA GLY A 69 17.23 4.51 1.31
C GLY A 69 18.15 4.55 2.53
N ALA A 70 17.59 4.73 3.72
CA ALA A 70 18.28 4.75 5.00
C ALA A 70 17.46 4.04 6.08
N PRO A 71 18.08 3.46 7.12
CA PRO A 71 17.38 2.66 8.13
C PRO A 71 16.64 3.53 9.16
N VAL A 72 15.63 4.28 8.70
CA VAL A 72 14.86 5.25 9.51
C VAL A 72 14.02 4.62 10.63
N PHE A 73 13.75 3.32 10.55
CA PHE A 73 13.01 2.56 11.57
C PHE A 73 13.84 1.43 12.20
N SER A 74 15.14 1.39 11.93
CA SER A 74 15.99 0.38 12.57
C SER A 74 16.20 0.70 14.04
N TRP A 75 15.84 -0.23 14.90
CA TRP A 75 15.95 -0.08 16.35
C TRP A 75 17.36 0.29 16.85
N VAL A 76 18.40 -0.04 16.06
CA VAL A 76 19.81 0.29 16.37
C VAL A 76 20.06 1.80 16.29
N HIS A 77 19.30 2.53 15.48
CA HIS A 77 19.51 3.94 15.20
C HIS A 77 18.42 4.85 15.78
N LEU A 78 17.35 4.27 16.30
CA LEU A 78 16.21 5.02 16.83
C LEU A 78 16.54 5.70 18.15
N GLU A 79 16.25 7.00 18.21
CA GLU A 79 16.21 7.81 19.43
C GLU A 79 14.76 7.88 19.95
N GLU A 80 13.79 8.05 19.03
CA GLU A 80 12.38 8.08 19.35
C GLU A 80 11.58 7.27 18.30
N PHE A 81 10.54 6.59 18.76
CA PHE A 81 9.59 5.91 17.89
C PHE A 81 8.19 5.90 18.49
N GLU A 82 7.20 6.20 17.66
CA GLU A 82 5.79 5.95 17.94
C GLU A 82 5.09 5.45 16.68
N GLY A 83 4.48 4.27 16.75
CA GLY A 83 3.49 3.78 15.82
C GLY A 83 2.10 3.89 16.44
N ARG A 84 1.13 4.54 15.80
CA ARG A 84 -0.19 4.79 16.35
C ARG A 84 -1.27 4.51 15.32
N LEU A 85 -2.24 3.68 15.71
CA LEU A 85 -3.53 3.57 15.02
C LEU A 85 -4.56 4.33 15.84
N SER A 86 -4.99 5.48 15.34
CA SER A 86 -6.08 6.26 15.91
C SER A 86 -7.43 5.69 15.47
N LEU A 87 -8.16 5.08 16.40
CA LEU A 87 -9.49 4.54 16.12
C LEU A 87 -10.53 5.65 15.89
N ALA A 88 -10.32 6.84 16.49
CA ALA A 88 -11.21 7.97 16.31
C ALA A 88 -11.09 8.59 14.91
N ASN A 89 -9.88 8.60 14.36
CA ASN A 89 -9.61 9.24 13.07
C ASN A 89 -9.44 8.20 11.93
N ALA A 90 -9.49 6.90 12.24
CA ALA A 90 -9.16 5.81 11.34
C ALA A 90 -7.86 6.09 10.54
N GLU A 91 -6.84 6.56 11.24
CA GLU A 91 -5.55 6.96 10.71
C GLU A 91 -4.43 6.19 11.39
N ASN A 92 -3.48 5.72 10.61
CA ASN A 92 -2.25 5.19 11.12
C ASN A 92 -1.14 6.22 10.95
N THR A 93 -0.30 6.38 11.98
CA THR A 93 0.84 7.29 11.98
C THR A 93 2.07 6.57 12.49
N TYR A 94 3.19 6.69 11.78
CA TYR A 94 4.51 6.33 12.27
C TYR A 94 5.36 7.59 12.40
N ARG A 95 6.03 7.74 13.53
CA ARG A 95 7.01 8.79 13.78
C ARG A 95 8.29 8.15 14.29
N ALA A 96 9.39 8.55 13.72
CA ALA A 96 10.72 8.10 14.14
C ALA A 96 11.73 9.23 14.09
N VAL A 97 12.63 9.27 15.06
CA VAL A 97 13.79 10.15 15.09
C VAL A 97 15.02 9.28 15.23
N THR A 98 15.99 9.54 14.39
CA THR A 98 17.33 8.93 14.42
C THR A 98 18.36 10.03 14.48
N GLY A 99 19.62 9.71 14.76
CA GLY A 99 20.71 10.70 14.72
C GLY A 99 20.94 11.36 13.35
N TYR A 100 20.21 10.96 12.30
CA TYR A 100 20.39 11.46 10.92
C TYR A 100 19.10 11.79 10.17
N SER A 101 17.92 11.55 10.74
CA SER A 101 16.64 11.90 10.10
C SER A 101 15.49 11.99 11.09
N ALA A 102 14.48 12.78 10.73
CA ALA A 102 13.16 12.76 11.36
C ALA A 102 12.12 12.32 10.31
N THR A 103 11.44 11.22 10.58
CA THR A 103 10.48 10.60 9.64
C THR A 103 9.08 10.63 10.23
N THR A 104 8.11 11.06 9.43
CA THR A 104 6.68 10.96 9.74
C THR A 104 5.95 10.40 8.55
N ILE A 105 5.17 9.34 8.80
CA ILE A 105 4.29 8.75 7.79
C ILE A 105 2.88 8.71 8.36
N ARG A 106 1.90 9.13 7.55
CA ARG A 106 0.48 9.04 7.87
C ARG A 106 -0.22 8.29 6.77
N THR A 107 -1.15 7.42 7.13
CA THR A 107 -1.91 6.69 6.14
C THR A 107 -3.35 6.48 6.58
N TRP A 108 -4.27 6.59 5.62
CA TRP A 108 -5.70 6.38 5.82
C TRP A 108 -6.37 5.95 4.52
N LEU A 109 -7.60 5.48 4.64
CA LEU A 109 -8.47 5.14 3.52
C LEU A 109 -9.58 6.17 3.39
N ALA A 110 -9.86 6.59 2.16
CA ALA A 110 -11.08 7.33 1.87
C ALA A 110 -12.29 6.44 2.17
N GLN A 111 -13.30 7.00 2.84
CA GLN A 111 -14.39 6.20 3.37
C GLN A 111 -15.44 5.84 2.32
N ASP A 112 -15.66 6.73 1.37
CA ASP A 112 -16.71 6.66 0.34
C ASP A 112 -16.17 6.16 -1.02
N ARG A 113 -14.88 5.83 -1.10
CA ARG A 113 -14.23 5.42 -2.35
C ARG A 113 -12.97 4.58 -2.12
N ASN A 114 -12.62 3.78 -3.11
CA ASN A 114 -11.51 2.85 -3.04
C ASN A 114 -10.15 3.52 -3.30
N VAL A 115 -9.79 4.48 -2.45
CA VAL A 115 -8.49 5.16 -2.51
C VAL A 115 -7.80 5.11 -1.15
N TRP A 116 -6.58 4.59 -1.14
CA TRP A 116 -5.69 4.58 0.00
C TRP A 116 -4.66 5.70 -0.15
N ILE A 117 -4.49 6.51 0.89
CA ILE A 117 -3.61 7.67 0.89
C ILE A 117 -2.47 7.44 1.88
N VAL A 118 -1.26 7.79 1.48
CA VAL A 118 -0.05 7.75 2.29
C VAL A 118 0.70 9.05 2.15
N GLU A 119 0.82 9.80 3.22
CA GLU A 119 1.67 11.00 3.32
C GLU A 119 3.00 10.62 3.96
N CYS A 120 4.09 10.97 3.30
CA CYS A 120 5.45 10.73 3.75
C CYS A 120 6.18 12.04 3.93
N GLU A 121 6.85 12.19 5.05
CA GLU A 121 7.80 13.26 5.32
C GLU A 121 9.03 12.64 5.97
N ASN A 122 10.18 12.75 5.30
CA ASN A 122 11.48 12.33 5.83
C ASN A 122 12.45 13.49 5.68
N ILE A 123 12.84 14.08 6.80
CA ILE A 123 13.75 15.21 6.86
C ILE A 123 15.13 14.67 7.26
N PRO A 124 16.05 14.49 6.29
CA PRO A 124 17.40 14.04 6.60
C PRO A 124 18.21 15.17 7.27
N ASP A 125 19.13 14.79 8.13
CA ASP A 125 20.18 15.71 8.60
C ASP A 125 21.19 15.89 7.45
N PRO A 126 21.34 17.10 6.92
CA PRO A 126 22.22 17.37 5.78
C PRO A 126 23.71 17.16 6.10
N GLU A 127 24.11 17.23 7.37
CA GLU A 127 25.49 16.99 7.79
C GLU A 127 25.83 15.50 7.82
N MET A 128 24.84 14.65 8.09
CA MET A 128 25.03 13.20 8.25
C MET A 128 24.78 12.41 6.97
N LEU A 129 23.71 12.70 6.24
CA LEU A 129 23.32 11.94 5.04
C LEU A 129 23.62 12.69 3.72
N GLY A 130 24.01 13.94 3.79
CA GLY A 130 24.06 14.79 2.60
C GLY A 130 22.67 14.98 1.99
N ASN A 131 22.60 15.51 0.76
CA ASN A 131 21.32 15.75 0.05
C ASN A 131 20.79 14.50 -0.70
N HIS A 132 21.14 13.29 -0.30
CA HIS A 132 20.97 12.08 -1.11
C HIS A 132 20.03 11.00 -0.53
N SER A 133 19.03 11.36 0.27
CA SER A 133 17.99 10.38 0.58
C SER A 133 17.05 10.23 -0.61
N VAL A 134 17.26 9.20 -1.40
CA VAL A 134 16.34 8.83 -2.50
C VAL A 134 15.29 7.90 -1.93
N ALA A 135 14.06 8.38 -1.84
CA ALA A 135 12.94 7.51 -1.52
C ALA A 135 12.52 6.71 -2.77
N THR A 136 12.29 5.42 -2.58
CA THR A 136 11.76 4.52 -3.61
C THR A 136 10.38 4.04 -3.19
N VAL A 137 9.39 4.24 -4.03
CA VAL A 137 8.05 3.68 -3.89
C VAL A 137 7.90 2.56 -4.90
N SER A 138 7.62 1.35 -4.42
CA SER A 138 7.44 0.17 -5.27
C SER A 138 6.02 -0.34 -5.16
N LEU A 139 5.35 -0.50 -6.29
CA LEU A 139 4.09 -1.21 -6.38
C LEU A 139 4.37 -2.59 -6.96
N GLU A 140 4.09 -3.65 -6.17
CA GLU A 140 4.44 -5.00 -6.57
C GLU A 140 3.32 -6.01 -6.31
N ARG A 141 3.31 -7.05 -7.12
CA ARG A 141 2.47 -8.23 -6.96
C ARG A 141 3.32 -9.40 -6.52
N LEU A 142 3.17 -9.80 -5.27
CA LEU A 142 3.78 -11.02 -4.78
C LEU A 142 3.20 -12.23 -5.51
N GLY A 143 4.01 -13.26 -5.73
CA GLY A 143 3.51 -14.52 -6.25
C GLY A 143 2.41 -15.05 -5.32
N SER A 144 1.33 -15.57 -5.88
CA SER A 144 0.10 -15.94 -5.17
C SER A 144 0.25 -17.06 -4.10
N ARG A 145 1.45 -17.47 -3.81
CA ARG A 145 1.75 -18.56 -2.87
C ARG A 145 2.02 -18.05 -1.45
N SER A 146 1.26 -17.08 -0.98
CA SER A 146 1.34 -16.64 0.41
C SER A 146 0.74 -17.65 1.41
N PHE A 147 0.17 -18.75 0.93
CA PHE A 147 -0.26 -19.85 1.79
C PHE A 147 0.88 -20.82 2.02
N THR A 148 1.61 -20.59 3.09
CA THR A 148 2.51 -21.58 3.68
C THR A 148 1.70 -22.53 4.54
N GLY A 149 2.09 -23.80 4.63
CA GLY A 149 1.42 -24.79 5.47
C GLY A 149 0.53 -25.74 4.68
N TRP A 150 -0.67 -26.01 5.18
CA TRP A 150 -1.56 -27.08 4.73
C TRP A 150 -1.83 -27.07 3.21
N TYR A 151 -1.98 -25.91 2.63
CA TYR A 151 -2.24 -25.74 1.19
C TYR A 151 -0.98 -25.71 0.32
N GLY A 152 0.21 -25.55 0.90
CA GLY A 152 1.47 -25.45 0.15
C GLY A 152 1.75 -26.67 -0.73
N GLY A 153 1.43 -27.87 -0.23
CA GLY A 153 1.58 -29.11 -0.99
C GLY A 153 0.64 -29.23 -2.18
N TRP A 154 -0.59 -28.72 -2.05
CA TRP A 154 -1.57 -28.71 -3.13
C TRP A 154 -1.17 -27.72 -4.23
N PHE A 155 -0.78 -26.49 -3.86
CA PHE A 155 -0.29 -25.48 -4.82
C PHE A 155 0.98 -25.92 -5.55
N ALA A 156 1.86 -26.68 -4.90
CA ALA A 156 3.05 -27.25 -5.55
C ALA A 156 2.67 -28.22 -6.69
N LYS A 157 1.56 -28.97 -6.52
CA LYS A 157 1.02 -29.88 -7.54
C LYS A 157 0.21 -29.18 -8.64
N ASN A 158 -0.32 -27.98 -8.34
CA ASN A 158 -1.18 -27.20 -9.23
C ASN A 158 -0.62 -25.77 -9.39
N PRO A 159 0.53 -25.59 -10.03
CA PRO A 159 1.24 -24.31 -10.06
C PRO A 159 0.50 -23.20 -10.83
N SER A 160 -0.42 -23.56 -11.72
CA SER A 160 -1.22 -22.60 -12.49
C SER A 160 -2.41 -22.03 -11.74
N VAL A 161 -2.81 -22.67 -10.65
CA VAL A 161 -3.99 -22.23 -9.89
C VAL A 161 -3.66 -20.99 -9.09
N GLY A 162 -4.46 -19.95 -9.27
CA GLY A 162 -4.33 -18.70 -8.56
C GLY A 162 -3.23 -17.76 -9.09
N LEU A 163 -2.60 -18.09 -10.21
CA LEU A 163 -1.66 -17.21 -10.90
C LEU A 163 -2.31 -16.63 -12.15
N GLY A 164 -2.81 -15.41 -12.07
CA GLY A 164 -3.25 -14.67 -13.23
C GLY A 164 -2.10 -14.20 -14.12
N LYS A 165 -2.43 -13.74 -15.31
CA LYS A 165 -1.47 -13.02 -16.15
C LYS A 165 -1.30 -11.63 -15.56
N MET A 166 -0.11 -11.39 -15.04
CA MET A 166 0.27 -10.11 -14.44
C MET A 166 0.94 -9.22 -15.47
N ARG A 167 0.59 -7.95 -15.41
CA ARG A 167 1.29 -6.90 -16.14
C ARG A 167 1.50 -5.70 -15.21
N ALA A 168 2.76 -5.37 -14.92
CA ALA A 168 3.12 -4.10 -14.35
C ALA A 168 3.41 -3.11 -15.48
N MET A 169 2.92 -1.90 -15.35
CA MET A 169 3.12 -0.81 -16.30
C MET A 169 3.50 0.44 -15.54
N ALA A 170 4.41 1.21 -16.10
CA ALA A 170 4.62 2.60 -15.74
C ALA A 170 4.11 3.46 -16.90
N ASP A 171 3.33 4.44 -16.55
CA ASP A 171 2.88 5.47 -17.49
C ASP A 171 3.31 6.83 -16.90
N ALA A 172 3.18 7.95 -17.61
CA ALA A 172 3.75 9.24 -17.22
C ALA A 172 3.48 9.67 -15.75
N ARG A 173 2.42 9.16 -15.13
CA ARG A 173 2.01 9.56 -13.78
C ARG A 173 1.73 8.40 -12.83
N GLU A 174 1.51 7.20 -13.33
CA GLU A 174 1.05 6.06 -12.53
C GLU A 174 1.91 4.81 -12.68
N MET A 175 2.04 4.11 -11.58
CA MET A 175 2.39 2.70 -11.55
C MET A 175 1.10 1.89 -11.57
N ILE A 176 0.99 0.90 -12.45
CA ILE A 176 -0.21 0.10 -12.63
C ILE A 176 0.16 -1.36 -12.54
N LEU A 177 -0.59 -2.11 -11.75
CA LEU A 177 -0.63 -3.57 -11.79
C LEU A 177 -1.99 -4.02 -12.29
N GLU A 178 -1.99 -4.80 -13.36
CA GLU A 178 -3.18 -5.41 -13.91
C GLU A 178 -3.05 -6.92 -13.84
N GLU A 179 -4.07 -7.59 -13.39
CA GLU A 179 -4.16 -9.05 -13.42
C GLU A 179 -5.40 -9.49 -14.17
N THR A 180 -5.20 -10.34 -15.16
CA THR A 180 -6.28 -10.97 -15.93
C THR A 180 -6.14 -12.47 -15.84
N ASP A 181 -7.09 -13.20 -15.26
CA ASP A 181 -7.14 -14.64 -15.36
C ASP A 181 -8.37 -15.28 -14.71
N GLY A 182 -8.72 -16.49 -15.17
CA GLY A 182 -9.68 -17.36 -14.50
C GLY A 182 -11.05 -16.73 -14.22
N GLY A 183 -11.40 -15.68 -14.94
CA GLY A 183 -12.62 -14.89 -14.76
C GLY A 183 -12.53 -13.87 -13.63
N LEU A 184 -11.34 -13.45 -13.25
CA LEU A 184 -11.08 -12.32 -12.39
C LEU A 184 -10.14 -11.35 -13.13
N HIS A 185 -10.60 -10.12 -13.33
CA HIS A 185 -9.81 -9.03 -13.88
C HIS A 185 -9.83 -7.88 -12.89
N PHE A 186 -8.67 -7.39 -12.48
CA PHE A 186 -8.55 -6.23 -11.61
C PHE A 186 -7.31 -5.42 -11.94
N ALA A 187 -7.34 -4.16 -11.53
CA ALA A 187 -6.20 -3.27 -11.60
C ALA A 187 -5.97 -2.54 -10.28
N VAL A 188 -4.71 -2.29 -10.00
CA VAL A 188 -4.23 -1.41 -8.94
C VAL A 188 -3.48 -0.28 -9.61
N ALA A 189 -3.89 0.97 -9.37
CA ALA A 189 -3.16 2.14 -9.81
C ALA A 189 -2.57 2.87 -8.61
N CYS A 190 -1.33 3.32 -8.73
CA CYS A 190 -0.61 4.07 -7.72
C CYS A 190 -0.02 5.32 -8.34
N ARG A 191 -0.27 6.47 -7.72
CA ARG A 191 0.23 7.78 -8.16
C ARG A 191 0.95 8.48 -7.02
N VAL A 192 2.07 9.14 -7.35
CA VAL A 192 2.69 10.11 -6.45
C VAL A 192 2.19 11.50 -6.84
N VAL A 193 1.55 12.18 -5.88
CA VAL A 193 0.91 13.48 -6.11
C VAL A 193 1.96 14.55 -6.33
N GLU A 194 1.73 15.45 -7.31
CA GLU A 194 2.61 16.57 -7.62
C GLU A 194 4.07 16.16 -7.90
N SER A 195 4.26 14.95 -8.43
CA SER A 195 5.57 14.47 -8.85
C SER A 195 5.92 14.96 -10.26
N SER A 196 7.16 15.39 -10.43
CA SER A 196 7.77 15.64 -11.74
C SER A 196 8.58 14.46 -12.26
N GLU A 197 8.87 13.48 -11.37
CA GLU A 197 9.56 12.26 -11.72
C GLU A 197 8.56 11.25 -12.31
N GLU A 198 9.02 10.49 -13.29
CA GLU A 198 8.22 9.44 -13.92
C GLU A 198 8.53 8.09 -13.28
N PRO A 199 7.52 7.21 -13.11
CA PRO A 199 7.73 5.85 -12.67
C PRO A 199 8.38 4.99 -13.77
N GLU A 200 8.98 3.88 -13.37
CA GLU A 200 9.56 2.89 -14.28
C GLU A 200 8.98 1.49 -14.06
N THR A 201 8.85 0.72 -15.13
CA THR A 201 8.50 -0.69 -15.05
C THR A 201 9.79 -1.51 -14.83
N VAL A 202 9.91 -2.12 -13.67
CA VAL A 202 11.09 -2.96 -13.34
C VAL A 202 10.97 -4.36 -13.94
N ASN A 203 9.78 -4.97 -13.83
CA ASN A 203 9.47 -6.28 -14.40
C ASN A 203 7.94 -6.48 -14.50
N MET A 204 7.50 -7.66 -14.94
CA MET A 204 6.07 -7.95 -15.10
C MET A 204 5.21 -7.83 -13.82
N ARG A 205 5.82 -7.73 -12.64
CA ARG A 205 5.14 -7.71 -11.34
C ARG A 205 5.48 -6.53 -10.47
N ARG A 206 6.33 -5.63 -10.95
CA ARG A 206 6.83 -4.50 -10.16
C ARG A 206 7.05 -3.28 -11.03
N ALA A 207 6.52 -2.15 -10.57
CA ALA A 207 6.84 -0.81 -11.03
C ALA A 207 7.38 0.01 -9.85
N GLU A 208 8.25 0.97 -10.14
CA GLU A 208 8.89 1.82 -9.14
C GLU A 208 8.80 3.29 -9.52
N TRP A 209 8.76 4.11 -8.50
CA TRP A 209 8.93 5.55 -8.60
C TRP A 209 10.00 5.99 -7.58
N ARG A 210 10.88 6.90 -7.98
CA ARG A 210 11.98 7.38 -7.15
C ARG A 210 11.96 8.89 -7.04
N THR A 211 12.25 9.42 -5.86
CA THR A 211 12.31 10.85 -5.61
C THR A 211 13.37 11.20 -4.57
N ASN A 212 13.89 12.43 -4.68
CA ASN A 212 14.72 13.06 -3.66
C ASN A 212 13.94 14.09 -2.82
N LYS A 213 12.61 14.17 -2.98
CA LYS A 213 11.77 15.06 -2.17
C LYS A 213 11.66 14.52 -0.75
N CYS A 214 11.83 15.41 0.23
CA CYS A 214 11.62 15.08 1.64
C CYS A 214 10.15 14.86 1.99
N LYS A 215 9.22 15.37 1.17
CA LYS A 215 7.78 15.27 1.38
C LYS A 215 7.07 14.90 0.09
N PHE A 216 6.22 13.88 0.16
CA PHE A 216 5.40 13.43 -0.96
C PHE A 216 4.16 12.69 -0.46
N THR A 217 3.14 12.67 -1.30
CA THR A 217 1.88 11.95 -1.05
C THR A 217 1.67 10.89 -2.12
N ILE A 218 1.25 9.71 -1.70
CA ILE A 218 0.94 8.58 -2.57
C ILE A 218 -0.54 8.30 -2.46
N MET A 219 -1.17 8.01 -3.60
CA MET A 219 -2.54 7.51 -3.67
C MET A 219 -2.57 6.17 -4.37
N VAL A 220 -3.32 5.24 -3.85
CA VAL A 220 -3.51 3.91 -4.44
C VAL A 220 -4.99 3.61 -4.56
N SER A 221 -5.41 3.15 -5.73
CA SER A 221 -6.78 2.69 -5.99
C SER A 221 -6.78 1.23 -6.45
N VAL A 222 -7.87 0.52 -6.17
CA VAL A 222 -8.09 -0.85 -6.62
C VAL A 222 -9.49 -0.96 -7.20
N VAL A 223 -9.59 -1.49 -8.42
CA VAL A 223 -10.87 -1.72 -9.11
C VAL A 223 -10.89 -3.12 -9.71
N THR A 224 -12.04 -3.77 -9.66
CA THR A 224 -12.27 -5.10 -10.25
C THR A 224 -13.25 -5.02 -11.44
N ASP A 225 -13.29 -6.08 -12.25
CA ASP A 225 -14.21 -6.22 -13.38
C ASP A 225 -15.70 -6.31 -12.97
N ARG A 226 -15.97 -6.43 -11.67
CA ARG A 226 -17.31 -6.34 -11.11
C ARG A 226 -17.82 -4.92 -10.98
N GLU A 227 -16.90 -3.97 -10.82
CA GLU A 227 -17.19 -2.54 -10.70
C GLU A 227 -17.17 -1.85 -12.06
N ASP A 228 -16.17 -2.17 -12.88
CA ASP A 228 -16.03 -1.60 -14.23
C ASP A 228 -15.40 -2.63 -15.17
N LYS A 229 -15.86 -2.65 -16.43
CA LYS A 229 -15.33 -3.55 -17.47
C LYS A 229 -13.89 -3.23 -17.87
N ASP A 230 -13.45 -2.01 -17.58
CA ASP A 230 -12.06 -1.52 -17.76
C ASP A 230 -11.47 -1.10 -16.41
N PRO A 231 -11.02 -2.05 -15.59
CA PRO A 231 -10.50 -1.75 -14.24
C PRO A 231 -9.31 -0.79 -14.25
N VAL A 232 -8.48 -0.83 -15.30
CA VAL A 232 -7.30 0.06 -15.41
C VAL A 232 -7.72 1.52 -15.52
N ASN A 233 -8.60 1.85 -16.46
CA ASN A 233 -9.07 3.21 -16.63
C ASN A 233 -9.94 3.67 -15.46
N ALA A 234 -10.73 2.79 -14.87
CA ALA A 234 -11.52 3.09 -13.69
C ALA A 234 -10.63 3.41 -12.47
N ALA A 235 -9.57 2.64 -12.25
CA ALA A 235 -8.62 2.90 -11.16
C ALA A 235 -7.90 4.26 -11.35
N LYS A 236 -7.46 4.59 -12.57
CA LYS A 236 -6.88 5.90 -12.89
C LYS A 236 -7.85 7.04 -12.63
N LYS A 237 -9.11 6.89 -13.05
CA LYS A 237 -10.17 7.87 -12.83
C LYS A 237 -10.40 8.16 -11.36
N LEU A 238 -10.39 7.16 -10.49
CA LEU A 238 -10.46 7.35 -9.05
C LEU A 238 -9.31 8.21 -8.52
N LEU A 239 -8.10 8.02 -9.05
CA LEU A 239 -6.95 8.85 -8.69
C LEU A 239 -7.07 10.29 -9.23
N ASP A 240 -7.64 10.49 -10.44
CA ASP A 240 -7.88 11.82 -10.99
C ASP A 240 -8.91 12.60 -10.17
N GLU A 241 -9.98 11.93 -9.74
CA GLU A 241 -10.99 12.52 -8.86
C GLU A 241 -10.41 12.88 -7.48
N ALA A 242 -9.42 12.10 -7.02
CA ALA A 242 -8.70 12.34 -5.78
C ALA A 242 -7.73 13.52 -5.85
N ASP A 243 -7.00 13.63 -6.95
CA ASP A 243 -5.98 14.66 -7.19
C ASP A 243 -6.60 16.08 -7.27
N GLY A 244 -7.82 16.17 -7.81
CA GLY A 244 -8.57 17.41 -7.90
C GLY A 244 -9.22 17.91 -6.60
N LYS A 245 -9.30 17.06 -5.58
CA LYS A 245 -9.78 17.41 -4.24
C LYS A 245 -8.61 17.39 -3.29
N VAL A 246 -8.38 18.51 -2.66
CA VAL A 246 -7.31 18.64 -1.67
C VAL A 246 -7.44 17.50 -0.66
N VAL A 247 -6.37 16.74 -0.46
CA VAL A 247 -6.27 15.64 0.53
C VAL A 247 -6.84 16.05 1.90
N VAL A 248 -6.80 17.33 2.22
CA VAL A 248 -7.39 17.96 3.42
C VAL A 248 -8.92 17.86 3.47
N GLU A 249 -9.64 18.01 2.34
CA GLU A 249 -11.11 17.93 2.33
C GLU A 249 -11.58 16.51 2.66
N TRP A 250 -10.90 15.51 2.15
CA TRP A 250 -11.22 14.11 2.46
C TRP A 250 -10.92 13.72 3.91
N ARG A 251 -9.98 14.39 4.54
CA ARG A 251 -9.69 14.23 5.96
C ARG A 251 -10.80 14.83 6.81
N CYS A 252 -11.32 16.02 6.43
CA CYS A 252 -12.45 16.66 7.10
C CYS A 252 -13.74 15.85 6.97
N ASP A 253 -14.05 15.34 5.77
CA ASP A 253 -15.22 14.51 5.52
C ASP A 253 -15.20 13.24 6.38
N LYS A 254 -14.03 12.65 6.59
CA LYS A 254 -13.83 11.47 7.40
C LYS A 254 -14.06 11.76 8.90
N GLU A 255 -13.48 12.82 9.43
CA GLU A 255 -13.70 13.23 10.82
C GLU A 255 -15.18 13.54 11.10
N GLU A 256 -15.87 14.15 10.15
CA GLU A 256 -17.29 14.47 10.25
C GLU A 256 -18.17 13.22 10.21
N CYS A 257 -17.80 12.22 9.41
CA CYS A 257 -18.54 10.96 9.32
C CYS A 257 -18.44 10.15 10.62
N TYR A 258 -17.25 10.06 11.22
CA TYR A 258 -17.07 9.36 12.50
C TYR A 258 -17.72 10.05 13.71
N ARG A 259 -17.96 11.35 13.63
CA ARG A 259 -18.69 12.08 14.69
C ARG A 259 -20.21 11.83 14.67
N LYS A 260 -20.75 11.25 13.59
CA LYS A 260 -22.18 10.94 13.44
C LYS A 260 -22.59 9.58 14.00
N TYR A 261 -21.63 8.74 14.39
CA TYR A 261 -21.82 7.43 15.03
C TYR A 261 -21.15 7.42 16.43
#